data_ce7f82ee856592cc16a788868ca1d8bd
#
_entry.id   ce7f82ee856592cc16a788868ca1d8bd
#
_cell.length_a   1.000
_cell.length_b   1.000
_cell.length_c   1.000
_cell.angle_alpha   90.00
_cell.angle_beta   90.00
_cell.angle_gamma   90.00
#
_symmetry.space_group_name_H-M   'P 1'
#
loop_
_entity.id
_entity.type
_entity.pdbx_description
1 polymer ?
#
loop_
_entity_poly.entity_id
_entity_poly.type
_entity_poly.pdbx_seq_one_letter_code
_entity_poly.pdbx_strand_id
1 'polypeptide(L)'
;MPKPLLKWIGNKQRFAEQIVSYMPESFDNYYEPFLGSGAVLAELVSQSNDKLFPVFNRAYGSDVLPFLIDIFNLTKNTPQQLIDYYSQVITQYYDSPETQYDIVKERFNENPNAYDFCVLSRTCN
;
A
#
# COMPACT_ATOMS: atom_id res chain seq x y z
N MET A 1 -1.61 -14.41 5.60
CA MET A 1 -1.54 -13.47 4.45
C MET A 1 -1.83 -12.05 4.93
N PRO A 2 -0.93 -11.09 4.73
CA PRO A 2 -1.18 -9.70 5.12
C PRO A 2 -2.34 -9.10 4.33
N LYS A 3 -3.10 -8.21 4.97
CA LYS A 3 -4.18 -7.48 4.27
C LYS A 3 -3.58 -6.39 3.39
N PRO A 4 -4.14 -6.14 2.19
CA PRO A 4 -3.63 -5.08 1.32
C PRO A 4 -3.82 -3.71 1.96
N LEU A 5 -2.79 -2.87 1.87
CA LEU A 5 -2.85 -1.48 2.34
C LEU A 5 -3.85 -0.65 1.51
N LEU A 6 -3.91 -0.93 0.21
CA LEU A 6 -4.73 -0.20 -0.75
C LEU A 6 -5.65 -1.14 -1.54
N LYS A 7 -6.82 -0.66 -1.92
CA LYS A 7 -7.60 -1.25 -3.02
C LYS A 7 -6.96 -0.77 -4.33
N TRP A 8 -6.42 -1.70 -5.12
CA TRP A 8 -5.70 -1.36 -6.34
C TRP A 8 -6.07 -2.29 -7.49
N ILE A 9 -6.27 -1.74 -8.67
CA ILE A 9 -6.59 -2.50 -9.87
C ILE A 9 -5.40 -3.41 -10.21
N GLY A 10 -5.67 -4.66 -10.53
CA GLY A 10 -4.63 -5.64 -10.83
C GLY A 10 -3.85 -6.14 -9.62
N ASN A 11 -4.35 -5.90 -8.41
CA ASN A 11 -3.78 -6.39 -7.17
C ASN A 11 -3.51 -7.91 -7.22
N LYS A 12 -2.29 -8.31 -6.90
CA LYS A 12 -1.83 -9.71 -6.90
C LYS A 12 -2.07 -10.44 -5.57
N GLN A 13 -2.89 -9.89 -4.67
CA GLN A 13 -3.13 -10.44 -3.33
C GLN A 13 -3.53 -11.92 -3.36
N ARG A 14 -4.36 -12.33 -4.32
CA ARG A 14 -4.81 -13.72 -4.45
C ARG A 14 -3.70 -14.69 -4.84
N PHE A 15 -2.67 -14.19 -5.48
CA PHE A 15 -1.56 -14.99 -6.02
C PHE A 15 -0.24 -14.74 -5.29
N ALA A 16 -0.21 -13.83 -4.33
CA ALA A 16 1.03 -13.41 -3.68
C ALA A 16 1.76 -14.58 -3.04
N GLU A 17 1.07 -15.43 -2.30
CA GLU A 17 1.62 -16.63 -1.68
C GLU A 17 2.20 -17.60 -2.72
N GLN A 18 1.46 -17.84 -3.80
CA GLN A 18 1.91 -18.71 -4.88
C GLN A 18 3.13 -18.11 -5.60
N ILE A 19 3.14 -16.80 -5.86
CA ILE A 19 4.28 -16.12 -6.50
C ILE A 19 5.52 -16.25 -5.62
N VAL A 20 5.40 -16.00 -4.32
CA VAL A 20 6.52 -16.12 -3.37
C VAL A 20 7.01 -17.56 -3.28
N SER A 21 6.15 -18.57 -3.40
CA SER A 21 6.54 -19.98 -3.38
C SER A 21 7.46 -20.42 -4.53
N TYR A 22 7.48 -19.67 -5.64
CA TYR A 22 8.39 -19.89 -6.76
C TYR A 22 9.75 -19.21 -6.61
N MET A 23 9.92 -18.36 -5.60
CA MET A 23 11.19 -17.66 -5.36
C MET A 23 12.22 -18.62 -4.75
N PRO A 24 13.53 -18.36 -4.93
CA PRO A 24 14.57 -19.11 -4.23
C PRO A 24 14.39 -19.06 -2.71
N GLU A 25 14.91 -20.08 -2.00
CA GLU A 25 14.83 -20.13 -0.53
C GLU A 25 15.52 -18.96 0.16
N SER A 26 16.56 -18.41 -0.46
CA SER A 26 17.28 -17.21 -0.02
C SER A 26 17.93 -16.48 -1.19
N PHE A 27 18.03 -15.17 -1.10
CA PHE A 27 18.67 -14.30 -2.10
C PHE A 27 19.11 -12.98 -1.46
N ASP A 28 19.96 -12.20 -2.13
CA ASP A 28 20.45 -10.95 -1.58
C ASP A 28 19.41 -9.83 -1.64
N ASN A 29 18.91 -9.54 -2.82
CA ASN A 29 18.01 -8.41 -3.05
C ASN A 29 16.75 -8.82 -3.80
N TYR A 30 15.65 -8.17 -3.42
CA TYR A 30 14.37 -8.26 -4.12
C TYR A 30 14.03 -6.94 -4.80
N TYR A 31 13.62 -7.01 -6.06
CA TYR A 31 13.22 -5.85 -6.85
C TYR A 31 11.81 -6.05 -7.39
N GLU A 32 10.91 -5.11 -7.12
CA GLU A 32 9.54 -5.07 -7.65
C GLU A 32 9.31 -3.76 -8.40
N PRO A 33 9.63 -3.70 -9.72
CA PRO A 33 9.58 -2.47 -10.52
C PRO A 33 8.16 -1.92 -10.72
N PHE A 34 7.13 -2.78 -10.65
CA PHE A 34 5.72 -2.44 -10.78
C PHE A 34 5.00 -2.79 -9.48
N LEU A 35 5.33 -2.04 -8.42
CA LEU A 35 4.94 -2.36 -7.05
C LEU A 35 3.42 -2.40 -6.85
N GLY A 36 2.67 -1.46 -7.44
CA GLY A 36 1.23 -1.35 -7.25
C GLY A 36 0.85 -1.30 -5.78
N SER A 37 -0.03 -2.20 -5.36
CA SER A 37 -0.44 -2.30 -3.94
C SER A 37 0.61 -2.93 -3.03
N GLY A 38 1.74 -3.41 -3.56
CA GLY A 38 2.80 -4.08 -2.79
C GLY A 38 2.42 -5.44 -2.23
N ALA A 39 1.42 -6.11 -2.81
CA ALA A 39 0.90 -7.36 -2.27
C ALA A 39 1.95 -8.48 -2.24
N VAL A 40 2.78 -8.60 -3.28
CA VAL A 40 3.84 -9.62 -3.34
C VAL A 40 4.96 -9.31 -2.36
N LEU A 41 5.40 -8.05 -2.30
CA LEU A 41 6.40 -7.60 -1.32
C LEU A 41 5.92 -7.83 0.12
N ALA A 42 4.68 -7.49 0.43
CA ALA A 42 4.10 -7.68 1.76
C ALA A 42 4.08 -9.17 2.16
N GLU A 43 3.72 -10.06 1.24
CA GLU A 43 3.73 -11.50 1.47
C GLU A 43 5.16 -12.03 1.69
N LEU A 44 6.11 -11.61 0.85
CA LEU A 44 7.52 -11.98 0.98
C LEU A 44 8.09 -11.55 2.35
N VAL A 45 7.82 -10.33 2.78
CA VAL A 45 8.24 -9.82 4.11
C VAL A 45 7.59 -10.62 5.23
N SER A 46 6.29 -10.92 5.12
CA SER A 46 5.57 -11.72 6.12
C SER A 46 6.21 -13.11 6.27
N GLN A 47 6.42 -13.82 5.15
CA GLN A 47 7.04 -15.15 5.18
C GLN A 47 8.50 -15.12 5.66
N SER A 48 9.25 -14.06 5.33
CA SER A 48 10.63 -13.89 5.81
C SER A 48 10.69 -13.68 7.33
N ASN A 49 9.74 -12.92 7.88
CA ASN A 49 9.67 -12.67 9.32
C ASN A 49 9.30 -13.92 10.13
N ASP A 50 8.61 -14.88 9.52
CA ASP A 50 8.23 -16.15 10.15
C ASP A 50 9.39 -17.19 10.15
N LYS A 51 10.50 -16.88 9.47
CA LYS A 51 11.67 -17.78 9.40
C LYS A 51 12.74 -17.41 10.40
N LEU A 52 13.54 -18.40 10.82
CA LEU A 52 14.66 -18.21 11.72
C LEU A 52 15.77 -17.32 11.11
N PHE A 53 15.95 -17.40 9.79
CA PHE A 53 16.90 -16.59 9.03
C PHE A 53 16.17 -15.80 7.95
N PRO A 54 16.55 -14.55 7.68
CA PRO A 54 15.92 -13.73 6.65
C PRO A 54 16.09 -14.38 5.26
N VAL A 55 15.05 -14.33 4.45
CA VAL A 55 15.05 -14.83 3.07
C VAL A 55 15.84 -13.90 2.15
N PHE A 56 15.85 -12.60 2.43
CA PHE A 56 16.53 -11.57 1.64
C PHE A 56 17.13 -10.47 2.55
N ASN A 57 18.08 -9.72 2.02
CA ASN A 57 18.73 -8.63 2.76
C ASN A 57 17.99 -7.30 2.56
N ARG A 58 17.67 -6.96 1.31
CA ARG A 58 17.02 -5.70 0.95
C ARG A 58 15.93 -5.90 -0.10
N ALA A 59 14.89 -5.09 0.00
CA ALA A 59 13.83 -5.02 -0.99
C ALA A 59 13.69 -3.60 -1.54
N TYR A 60 13.47 -3.51 -2.86
CA TYR A 60 13.32 -2.26 -3.58
C TYR A 60 12.02 -2.32 -4.39
N GLY A 61 11.10 -1.40 -4.11
CA GLY A 61 9.87 -1.24 -4.87
C GLY A 61 9.89 0.07 -5.65
N SER A 62 9.34 0.05 -6.85
CA SER A 62 9.11 1.24 -7.66
C SER A 62 7.76 1.18 -8.36
N ASP A 63 7.23 2.33 -8.69
CA ASP A 63 6.00 2.47 -9.48
C ASP A 63 6.02 3.81 -10.20
N VAL A 64 5.36 3.88 -11.35
CA VAL A 64 5.24 5.12 -12.11
C VAL A 64 4.38 6.16 -11.39
N LEU A 65 3.46 5.71 -10.52
CA LEU A 65 2.56 6.59 -9.80
C LEU A 65 3.19 7.02 -8.46
N PRO A 66 3.63 8.30 -8.34
CA PRO A 66 4.39 8.75 -7.18
C PRO A 66 3.60 8.64 -5.87
N PHE A 67 2.27 8.80 -5.89
CA PHE A 67 1.42 8.73 -4.70
C PHE A 67 1.43 7.34 -4.06
N LEU A 68 1.58 6.26 -4.83
CA LEU A 68 1.76 4.91 -4.28
C LEU A 68 3.05 4.82 -3.48
N ILE A 69 4.15 5.30 -4.03
CA ILE A 69 5.46 5.28 -3.37
C ILE A 69 5.44 6.16 -2.12
N ASP A 70 4.81 7.33 -2.20
CA ASP A 70 4.66 8.23 -1.05
C ASP A 70 3.87 7.59 0.08
N ILE A 71 2.79 6.84 -0.21
CA ILE A 71 2.03 6.09 0.81
C ILE A 71 2.92 5.05 1.50
N PHE A 72 3.72 4.28 0.75
CA PHE A 72 4.65 3.32 1.34
C PHE A 72 5.70 4.00 2.21
N ASN A 73 6.24 5.14 1.77
CA ASN A 73 7.19 5.92 2.55
C ASN A 73 6.56 6.49 3.83
N LEU A 74 5.32 7.00 3.77
CA LEU A 74 4.57 7.43 4.95
C LEU A 74 4.33 6.28 5.91
N THR A 75 3.91 5.12 5.40
CA THR A 75 3.69 3.91 6.21
C THR A 75 4.97 3.47 6.92
N LYS A 76 6.12 3.58 6.26
CA LYS A 76 7.42 3.22 6.82
C LYS A 76 7.93 4.23 7.85
N ASN A 77 7.84 5.52 7.55
CA ASN A 77 8.55 6.57 8.28
C ASN A 77 7.66 7.31 9.29
N THR A 78 6.39 7.55 8.95
CA THR A 78 5.45 8.34 9.75
C THR A 78 4.04 7.73 9.74
N PRO A 79 3.88 6.45 10.10
CA PRO A 79 2.60 5.76 9.98
C PRO A 79 1.48 6.42 10.81
N GLN A 80 1.81 7.00 11.96
CA GLN A 80 0.80 7.62 12.82
C GLN A 80 0.15 8.84 12.15
N GLN A 81 0.90 9.63 11.42
CA GLN A 81 0.35 10.77 10.68
C GLN A 81 -0.66 10.33 9.61
N LEU A 82 -0.35 9.27 8.88
CA LEU A 82 -1.27 8.71 7.88
C LEU A 82 -2.53 8.12 8.55
N ILE A 83 -2.37 7.40 9.65
CA ILE A 83 -3.48 6.81 10.41
C ILE A 83 -4.41 7.91 10.95
N ASP A 84 -3.87 8.94 11.57
CA ASP A 84 -4.65 10.04 12.17
C ASP A 84 -5.43 10.79 11.09
N TYR A 85 -4.78 11.11 9.98
CA TYR A 85 -5.43 11.76 8.84
C TYR A 85 -6.56 10.89 8.27
N TYR A 86 -6.26 9.63 7.97
CA TYR A 86 -7.25 8.69 7.44
C TYR A 86 -8.44 8.53 8.39
N SER A 87 -8.20 8.35 9.67
CA SER A 87 -9.24 8.17 10.68
C SER A 87 -10.16 9.38 10.79
N GLN A 88 -9.60 10.59 10.74
CA GLN A 88 -10.37 11.83 10.75
C GLN A 88 -11.29 11.95 9.54
N VAL A 89 -10.74 11.71 8.35
CA VAL A 89 -11.50 11.85 7.10
C VAL A 89 -12.54 10.75 6.94
N ILE A 90 -12.22 9.50 7.30
CA ILE A 90 -13.14 8.37 7.15
C ILE A 90 -14.32 8.46 8.12
N THR A 91 -14.15 9.07 9.28
CA THR A 91 -15.26 9.34 10.21
C THR A 91 -16.28 10.26 9.56
N GLN A 92 -15.83 11.33 8.92
CA GLN A 92 -16.70 12.24 8.16
C GLN A 92 -17.34 11.56 6.95
N TYR A 93 -16.60 10.66 6.30
CA TYR A 93 -17.10 9.87 5.17
C TYR A 93 -18.30 9.00 5.57
N TYR A 94 -18.28 8.34 6.72
CA TYR A 94 -19.40 7.51 7.19
C TYR A 94 -20.67 8.33 7.49
N ASP A 95 -20.51 9.59 7.90
CA ASP A 95 -21.65 10.48 8.15
C ASP A 95 -22.31 10.95 6.83
N SER A 96 -21.53 11.19 5.77
CA SER A 96 -22.01 11.69 4.48
C SER A 96 -21.12 11.20 3.33
N PRO A 97 -21.22 9.92 2.89
CA PRO A 97 -20.25 9.28 2.00
C PRO A 97 -20.03 10.00 0.68
N GLU A 98 -21.12 10.35 -0.03
CA GLU A 98 -21.00 11.00 -1.36
C GLU A 98 -20.39 12.38 -1.26
N THR A 99 -20.88 13.20 -0.32
CA THR A 99 -20.39 14.56 -0.11
C THR A 99 -18.92 14.56 0.30
N GLN A 100 -18.54 13.68 1.21
CA GLN A 100 -17.16 13.61 1.69
C GLN A 100 -16.21 13.09 0.62
N TYR A 101 -16.64 12.13 -0.19
CA TYR A 101 -15.85 11.66 -1.34
C TYR A 101 -15.57 12.80 -2.32
N ASP A 102 -16.57 13.58 -2.66
CA ASP A 102 -16.41 14.70 -3.58
C ASP A 102 -15.49 15.79 -3.00
N ILE A 103 -15.61 16.11 -1.72
CA ILE A 103 -14.71 17.05 -1.04
C ILE A 103 -13.25 16.60 -1.12
N VAL A 104 -12.97 15.34 -0.82
CA VAL A 104 -11.61 14.79 -0.87
C VAL A 104 -11.09 14.78 -2.31
N LYS A 105 -11.94 14.41 -3.27
CA LYS A 105 -11.60 14.40 -4.70
C LYS A 105 -11.26 15.78 -5.24
N GLU A 106 -12.07 16.79 -4.93
CA GLU A 106 -11.79 18.18 -5.31
C GLU A 106 -10.48 18.68 -4.71
N ARG A 107 -10.27 18.47 -3.41
CA ARG A 107 -9.03 18.85 -2.74
C ARG A 107 -7.81 18.15 -3.35
N PHE A 108 -7.91 16.86 -3.67
CA PHE A 108 -6.85 16.13 -4.35
C PHE A 108 -6.56 16.70 -5.75
N ASN A 109 -7.59 17.06 -6.51
CA ASN A 109 -7.42 17.65 -7.83
C ASN A 109 -6.75 19.02 -7.79
N GLU A 110 -7.02 19.81 -6.75
CA GLU A 110 -6.37 21.12 -6.54
C GLU A 110 -4.93 20.99 -6.04
N ASN A 111 -4.70 20.06 -5.12
CA ASN A 111 -3.40 19.82 -4.50
C ASN A 111 -3.16 18.32 -4.30
N PRO A 112 -2.72 17.60 -5.35
CA PRO A 112 -2.46 16.18 -5.29
C PRO A 112 -1.47 15.81 -4.17
N ASN A 113 -1.86 14.84 -3.32
CA ASN A 113 -1.06 14.38 -2.20
C ASN A 113 -1.37 12.93 -1.82
N ALA A 114 -0.45 12.29 -1.14
CA ALA A 114 -0.56 10.87 -0.77
C ALA A 114 -1.67 10.60 0.26
N TYR A 115 -1.94 11.51 1.15
CA TYR A 115 -2.97 11.35 2.18
C TYR A 115 -4.37 11.24 1.57
N ASP A 116 -4.73 12.21 0.72
CA ASP A 116 -6.00 12.19 0.00
C ASP A 116 -6.09 11.03 -0.99
N PHE A 117 -4.99 10.69 -1.65
CA PHE A 117 -4.92 9.54 -2.53
C PHE A 117 -5.22 8.23 -1.78
N CYS A 118 -4.69 8.06 -0.57
CA CYS A 118 -4.96 6.90 0.28
C CYS A 118 -6.47 6.79 0.60
N VAL A 119 -7.11 7.88 0.97
CA VAL A 119 -8.56 7.92 1.23
C VAL A 119 -9.34 7.56 -0.02
N LEU A 120 -9.07 8.22 -1.15
CA LEU A 120 -9.76 7.98 -2.42
C LEU A 120 -9.63 6.53 -2.88
N SER A 121 -8.44 5.94 -2.80
CA SER A 121 -8.21 4.56 -3.20
C SER A 121 -9.02 3.54 -2.40
N ARG A 122 -9.43 3.87 -1.19
CA ARG A 122 -10.22 3.00 -0.32
C ARG A 122 -11.72 3.28 -0.34
N THR A 123 -12.12 4.47 -0.76
CA THR A 123 -13.53 4.92 -0.78
C THR A 123 -14.14 4.94 -2.18
N CYS A 124 -13.35 4.82 -3.25
CA CYS A 124 -13.88 4.65 -4.61
C CYS A 124 -14.55 3.27 -4.77
N ASN A 125 -15.68 3.26 -5.46
CA ASN A 125 -16.42 2.04 -5.82
C ASN A 125 -15.96 1.49 -7.17
#